data_9c5d0993ce6547b7085f9163a60e2a6e
#
_entry.id   9c5d0993ce6547b7085f9163a60e2a6e
#
_cell.length_a   1.000
_cell.length_b   1.000
_cell.length_c   1.000
_cell.angle_alpha   90.00
_cell.angle_beta   90.00
_cell.angle_gamma   90.00
#
_symmetry.space_group_name_H-M   'P 1'
#
loop_
_entity.id
_entity.type
_entity.pdbx_description
1 polymer ?
#
loop_
_entity_poly.entity_id
_entity_poly.type
_entity_poly.pdbx_seq_one_letter_code
_entity_poly.pdbx_strand_id
1 'polypeptide(L)'
;ILENLDRGMDSRDLVNAVYDDVAAHVLSIKKRLELAVGDLLVDGKFSLVGENGLTLEADYAVPAANMPTAPTGWTDPTADILGDEMRWIEVLRASGAPAPSRALTSYKTAALMMGNDSYRAAYYGSVNSASTIPTAVLAPNEVNVVRARYNLPPITTYDVKIELDTGSDVRALPENMFFLLPPNPQQWAETQYGLTADGLILSQGGNPSIEREEAPGIVVTRGYQDDPPQVWTKGSAAALPVMYVPDIHIAATVW
;
A
#
# COMPACT_ATOMS: atom_id res chain seq x y z
N ILE A 1 -15.98 28.33 9.76
CA ILE A 1 -16.97 27.88 10.77
C ILE A 1 -17.73 29.09 11.34
N LEU A 2 -17.06 30.15 11.82
CA LEU A 2 -17.72 31.34 12.35
C LEU A 2 -18.54 32.11 11.29
N GLU A 3 -18.10 32.19 10.03
CA GLU A 3 -18.86 32.73 8.90
C GLU A 3 -20.15 31.96 8.62
N ASN A 4 -20.19 30.68 8.89
CA ASN A 4 -21.38 29.84 8.69
C ASN A 4 -22.39 29.98 9.83
N LEU A 5 -21.93 30.26 11.07
CA LEU A 5 -22.82 30.60 12.18
C LEU A 5 -23.59 31.91 11.93
N ASP A 6 -22.96 32.90 11.31
CA ASP A 6 -23.57 34.18 10.94
C ASP A 6 -24.63 34.05 9.84
N ARG A 7 -24.63 32.92 9.10
CA ARG A 7 -25.62 32.58 8.06
C ARG A 7 -26.78 31.75 8.59
N GLY A 8 -26.93 31.51 9.90
CA GLY A 8 -28.02 30.81 10.51
C GLY A 8 -28.00 29.28 10.35
N MET A 9 -26.80 28.69 10.28
CA MET A 9 -26.66 27.23 10.38
C MET A 9 -27.13 26.73 11.75
N ASP A 10 -27.87 25.63 11.76
CA ASP A 10 -28.29 24.98 12.99
C ASP A 10 -27.05 24.47 13.75
N SER A 11 -27.11 24.48 15.08
CA SER A 11 -26.03 23.95 15.94
C SER A 11 -25.67 22.49 15.63
N ARG A 12 -26.60 21.71 15.06
CA ARG A 12 -26.38 20.35 14.60
C ARG A 12 -25.47 20.29 13.38
N ASP A 13 -25.64 21.20 12.42
CA ASP A 13 -24.82 21.25 11.22
C ASP A 13 -23.38 21.65 11.54
N LEU A 14 -23.21 22.51 12.54
CA LEU A 14 -21.87 22.88 13.05
C LEU A 14 -21.17 21.69 13.72
N VAL A 15 -21.90 20.95 14.55
CA VAL A 15 -21.38 19.75 15.20
C VAL A 15 -21.00 18.71 14.16
N ASN A 16 -21.85 18.45 13.17
CA ASN A 16 -21.56 17.52 12.08
C ASN A 16 -20.32 17.95 11.28
N ALA A 17 -20.19 19.24 10.94
CA ALA A 17 -19.03 19.75 10.22
C ALA A 17 -17.71 19.55 11.00
N VAL A 18 -17.76 19.62 12.32
CA VAL A 18 -16.57 19.35 13.17
C VAL A 18 -16.21 17.87 13.20
N TYR A 19 -17.22 16.99 13.30
CA TYR A 19 -16.96 15.53 13.24
C TYR A 19 -16.44 15.11 11.87
N ASP A 20 -16.96 15.69 10.78
CA ASP A 20 -16.45 15.45 9.43
C ASP A 20 -14.98 15.89 9.29
N ASP A 21 -14.59 17.01 9.91
CA ASP A 21 -13.22 17.50 9.90
C ASP A 21 -12.26 16.57 10.67
N VAL A 22 -12.67 16.09 11.85
CA VAL A 22 -11.89 15.11 12.63
C VAL A 22 -11.70 13.80 11.85
N ALA A 23 -12.77 13.29 11.25
CA ALA A 23 -12.70 12.08 10.43
C ALA A 23 -11.79 12.27 9.19
N ALA A 24 -11.84 13.45 8.57
CA ALA A 24 -10.98 13.80 7.43
C ALA A 24 -9.49 13.80 7.81
N HIS A 25 -9.14 14.36 8.99
CA HIS A 25 -7.75 14.32 9.50
C HIS A 25 -7.25 12.89 9.72
N VAL A 26 -8.06 12.03 10.35
CA VAL A 26 -7.70 10.61 10.56
C VAL A 26 -7.51 9.89 9.23
N LEU A 27 -8.40 10.12 8.27
CA LEU A 27 -8.30 9.53 6.94
C LEU A 27 -7.03 10.00 6.21
N SER A 28 -6.71 11.28 6.28
CA SER A 28 -5.49 11.86 5.69
C SER A 28 -4.22 11.21 6.27
N ILE A 29 -4.17 11.05 7.59
CA ILE A 29 -3.05 10.36 8.24
C ILE A 29 -2.94 8.89 7.79
N LYS A 30 -4.07 8.16 7.74
CA LYS A 30 -4.09 6.77 7.25
C LYS A 30 -3.59 6.66 5.82
N LYS A 31 -4.01 7.57 4.93
CA LYS A 31 -3.53 7.64 3.53
C LYS A 31 -2.02 7.90 3.48
N ARG A 32 -1.50 8.76 4.33
CA ARG A 32 -0.05 9.01 4.41
C ARG A 32 0.73 7.77 4.87
N LEU A 33 0.18 7.03 5.84
CA LEU A 33 0.77 5.76 6.28
C LEU A 33 0.72 4.69 5.17
N GLU A 34 -0.34 4.67 4.38
CA GLU A 34 -0.47 3.77 3.23
C GLU A 34 0.60 4.03 2.17
N LEU A 35 0.92 5.30 1.88
CA LEU A 35 2.07 5.66 1.02
C LEU A 35 3.39 5.18 1.61
N ALA A 36 3.60 5.36 2.90
CA ALA A 36 4.81 4.92 3.58
C ALA A 36 4.99 3.40 3.55
N VAL A 37 3.90 2.65 3.71
CA VAL A 37 3.91 1.18 3.55
C VAL A 37 4.18 0.78 2.11
N GLY A 38 3.63 1.51 1.14
CA GLY A 38 3.89 1.29 -0.28
C GLY A 38 5.37 1.49 -0.63
N ASP A 39 5.98 2.56 -0.15
CA ASP A 39 7.41 2.85 -0.31
C ASP A 39 8.27 1.72 0.27
N LEU A 40 7.99 1.33 1.52
CA LEU A 40 8.65 0.20 2.18
C LEU A 40 8.57 -1.11 1.40
N LEU A 41 7.43 -1.39 0.75
CA LEU A 41 7.24 -2.60 -0.04
C LEU A 41 8.07 -2.61 -1.32
N VAL A 42 8.32 -1.44 -1.90
CA VAL A 42 9.00 -1.29 -3.20
C VAL A 42 10.50 -1.52 -3.08
N ASP A 43 11.15 -0.91 -2.09
CA ASP A 43 12.61 -0.91 -1.98
C ASP A 43 13.15 -1.32 -0.59
N GLY A 44 12.27 -1.65 0.34
CA GLY A 44 12.64 -2.04 1.70
C GLY A 44 13.13 -0.88 2.55
N LYS A 45 12.84 0.36 2.16
CA LYS A 45 13.25 1.57 2.86
C LYS A 45 12.05 2.40 3.28
N PHE A 46 12.20 3.10 4.35
CA PHE A 46 11.28 4.13 4.77
C PHE A 46 12.04 5.43 4.97
N SER A 47 11.63 6.46 4.27
CA SER A 47 12.21 7.79 4.40
C SER A 47 11.16 8.82 4.84
N LEU A 48 11.50 9.59 5.84
CA LEU A 48 10.69 10.72 6.32
C LEU A 48 11.53 11.99 6.28
N VAL A 49 11.07 12.96 5.50
CA VAL A 49 11.66 14.29 5.46
C VAL A 49 10.86 15.21 6.38
N GLY A 50 11.46 15.66 7.46
CA GLY A 50 10.86 16.64 8.38
C GLY A 50 10.86 18.06 7.80
N GLU A 51 9.95 18.90 8.31
CA GLU A 51 9.85 20.33 7.91
C GLU A 51 11.14 21.13 8.12
N ASN A 52 11.97 20.70 9.08
CA ASN A 52 13.28 21.29 9.35
C ASN A 52 14.41 20.76 8.46
N GLY A 53 14.08 19.96 7.43
CA GLY A 53 15.06 19.36 6.52
C GLY A 53 15.78 18.13 7.11
N LEU A 54 15.43 17.68 8.30
CA LEU A 54 15.95 16.44 8.86
C LEU A 54 15.34 15.25 8.10
N THR A 55 16.18 14.42 7.53
CA THR A 55 15.75 13.15 6.90
C THR A 55 16.01 12.00 7.85
N LEU A 56 14.96 11.28 8.19
CA LEU A 56 15.05 10.00 8.89
C LEU A 56 14.88 8.90 7.83
N GLU A 57 15.89 8.06 7.67
CA GLU A 57 15.84 6.90 6.79
C GLU A 57 16.03 5.63 7.61
N ALA A 58 15.14 4.66 7.40
CA ALA A 58 15.27 3.30 7.92
C ALA A 58 15.40 2.36 6.72
N ASP A 59 16.55 1.69 6.58
CA ASP A 59 16.82 0.68 5.57
C ASP A 59 16.73 -0.70 6.22
N TYR A 60 15.78 -1.52 5.77
CA TYR A 60 15.56 -2.88 6.28
C TYR A 60 16.40 -3.93 5.57
N ALA A 61 17.32 -3.50 4.69
CA ALA A 61 18.29 -4.34 4.00
C ALA A 61 17.65 -5.53 3.25
N VAL A 62 16.56 -5.27 2.50
CA VAL A 62 15.96 -6.29 1.63
C VAL A 62 17.01 -6.80 0.65
N PRO A 63 17.23 -8.14 0.54
CA PRO A 63 18.22 -8.68 -0.37
C PRO A 63 17.92 -8.30 -1.83
N ALA A 64 18.95 -7.95 -2.61
CA ALA A 64 18.76 -7.60 -4.02
C ALA A 64 18.11 -8.73 -4.85
N ALA A 65 18.30 -10.00 -4.45
CA ALA A 65 17.64 -11.14 -5.07
C ALA A 65 16.10 -11.12 -4.90
N ASN A 66 15.62 -10.43 -3.87
CA ASN A 66 14.18 -10.26 -3.59
C ASN A 66 13.57 -9.04 -4.31
N MET A 67 14.40 -8.23 -4.97
CA MET A 67 14.00 -7.08 -5.79
C MET A 67 14.43 -7.28 -7.26
N PRO A 68 14.00 -8.37 -7.93
CA PRO A 68 14.43 -8.66 -9.29
C PRO A 68 13.76 -7.74 -10.30
N THR A 69 14.40 -7.62 -11.45
CA THR A 69 13.77 -7.05 -12.66
C THR A 69 13.50 -8.18 -13.64
N ALA A 70 12.33 -8.19 -14.27
CA ALA A 70 11.99 -9.16 -15.30
C ALA A 70 12.98 -9.07 -16.46
N PRO A 71 13.58 -10.18 -16.93
CA PRO A 71 14.55 -10.17 -18.03
C PRO A 71 13.99 -9.62 -19.34
N THR A 72 12.72 -9.88 -19.59
CA THR A 72 11.92 -9.28 -20.68
C THR A 72 10.73 -8.60 -20.05
N GLY A 73 10.54 -7.29 -20.34
CA GLY A 73 9.41 -6.56 -19.80
C GLY A 73 8.08 -7.22 -20.15
N TRP A 74 7.18 -7.34 -19.20
CA TRP A 74 5.88 -8.01 -19.35
C TRP A 74 4.91 -7.29 -20.32
N THR A 75 5.28 -6.12 -20.79
CA THR A 75 4.61 -5.45 -21.93
C THR A 75 4.79 -6.21 -23.23
N ASP A 76 5.83 -7.04 -23.34
CA ASP A 76 6.02 -7.95 -24.47
C ASP A 76 5.13 -9.20 -24.26
N PRO A 77 4.19 -9.50 -25.17
CA PRO A 77 3.33 -10.68 -25.05
C PRO A 77 4.11 -12.00 -25.01
N THR A 78 5.34 -12.03 -25.52
CA THR A 78 6.20 -13.23 -25.56
C THR A 78 7.06 -13.40 -24.30
N ALA A 79 7.01 -12.46 -23.36
CA ALA A 79 7.72 -12.57 -22.09
C ALA A 79 7.32 -13.85 -21.33
N ASP A 80 8.30 -14.53 -20.75
CA ASP A 80 8.05 -15.75 -19.97
C ASP A 80 7.65 -15.43 -18.53
N ILE A 81 6.44 -14.87 -18.38
CA ILE A 81 5.93 -14.43 -17.07
C ILE A 81 5.87 -15.60 -16.08
N LEU A 82 5.38 -16.77 -16.48
CA LEU A 82 5.32 -17.93 -15.60
C LEU A 82 6.71 -18.39 -15.15
N GLY A 83 7.68 -18.37 -16.05
CA GLY A 83 9.06 -18.71 -15.72
C GLY A 83 9.71 -17.70 -14.77
N ASP A 84 9.40 -16.40 -14.92
CA ASP A 84 9.86 -15.36 -14.00
C ASP A 84 9.34 -15.62 -12.59
N GLU A 85 8.04 -15.81 -12.44
CA GLU A 85 7.43 -16.06 -11.14
C GLU A 85 7.96 -17.33 -10.48
N MET A 86 8.15 -18.42 -11.24
CA MET A 86 8.73 -19.65 -10.70
C MET A 86 10.15 -19.42 -10.22
N ARG A 87 10.99 -18.65 -10.95
CA ARG A 87 12.34 -18.29 -10.51
C ARG A 87 12.32 -17.49 -9.21
N TRP A 88 11.41 -16.54 -9.07
CA TRP A 88 11.27 -15.75 -7.84
C TRP A 88 10.81 -16.57 -6.65
N ILE A 89 9.94 -17.56 -6.87
CA ILE A 89 9.57 -18.51 -5.81
C ILE A 89 10.75 -19.38 -5.38
N GLU A 90 11.65 -19.75 -6.31
CA GLU A 90 12.87 -20.48 -5.94
C GLU A 90 13.81 -19.61 -5.10
N VAL A 91 13.88 -18.29 -5.34
CA VAL A 91 14.63 -17.37 -4.48
C VAL A 91 14.08 -17.39 -3.05
N LEU A 92 12.76 -17.28 -2.88
CA LEU A 92 12.11 -17.38 -1.57
C LEU A 92 12.34 -18.74 -0.91
N ARG A 93 12.27 -19.82 -1.67
CA ARG A 93 12.51 -21.17 -1.15
C ARG A 93 13.96 -21.36 -0.71
N ALA A 94 14.91 -20.78 -1.44
CA ALA A 94 16.34 -20.85 -1.10
C ALA A 94 16.66 -20.09 0.19
N SER A 95 15.96 -19.01 0.51
CA SER A 95 16.08 -18.29 1.80
C SER A 95 15.38 -19.00 2.96
N GLY A 96 14.60 -20.05 2.69
CA GLY A 96 13.79 -20.73 3.71
C GLY A 96 12.47 -20.03 4.01
N ALA A 97 12.05 -19.09 3.16
CA ALA A 97 10.78 -18.38 3.30
C ALA A 97 9.58 -19.31 3.15
N PRO A 98 8.46 -19.02 3.82
CA PRO A 98 7.21 -19.73 3.58
C PRO A 98 6.72 -19.48 2.15
N ALA A 99 5.94 -20.41 1.60
CA ALA A 99 5.32 -20.23 0.30
C ALA A 99 4.44 -18.96 0.30
N PRO A 100 4.53 -18.09 -0.71
CA PRO A 100 3.73 -16.89 -0.77
C PRO A 100 2.24 -17.23 -0.87
N SER A 101 1.40 -16.47 -0.19
CA SER A 101 -0.05 -16.72 -0.14
C SER A 101 -0.85 -15.86 -1.12
N ARG A 102 -0.29 -14.75 -1.57
CA ARG A 102 -0.91 -13.83 -2.53
C ARG A 102 0.13 -13.14 -3.40
N ALA A 103 -0.27 -12.85 -4.63
CA ALA A 103 0.43 -11.93 -5.51
C ALA A 103 -0.33 -10.60 -5.54
N LEU A 104 0.39 -9.48 -5.43
CA LEU A 104 -0.18 -8.14 -5.47
C LEU A 104 0.43 -7.37 -6.65
N THR A 105 -0.42 -6.73 -7.45
CA THR A 105 0.05 -5.94 -8.60
C THR A 105 -1.00 -4.91 -9.03
N SER A 106 -0.67 -4.08 -10.02
CA SER A 106 -1.64 -3.16 -10.61
C SER A 106 -2.63 -3.88 -11.54
N TYR A 107 -3.79 -3.27 -11.78
CA TYR A 107 -4.73 -3.75 -12.80
C TYR A 107 -4.09 -3.83 -14.19
N LYS A 108 -3.23 -2.86 -14.52
CA LYS A 108 -2.52 -2.82 -15.81
C LYS A 108 -1.59 -4.02 -15.97
N THR A 109 -0.78 -4.33 -14.97
CA THR A 109 0.10 -5.50 -14.98
C THR A 109 -0.71 -6.81 -15.01
N ALA A 110 -1.80 -6.91 -14.26
CA ALA A 110 -2.70 -8.06 -14.35
C ALA A 110 -3.32 -8.21 -15.76
N ALA A 111 -3.65 -7.11 -16.42
CA ALA A 111 -4.14 -7.13 -17.81
C ALA A 111 -3.08 -7.62 -18.82
N LEU A 112 -1.79 -7.28 -18.60
CA LEU A 112 -0.69 -7.81 -19.41
C LEU A 112 -0.60 -9.35 -19.29
N MET A 113 -0.78 -9.89 -18.09
CA MET A 113 -0.79 -11.35 -17.88
C MET A 113 -1.93 -12.06 -18.62
N MET A 114 -3.10 -11.43 -18.73
CA MET A 114 -4.24 -11.98 -19.47
C MET A 114 -3.94 -12.14 -20.98
N GLY A 115 -3.14 -11.24 -21.55
CA GLY A 115 -2.74 -11.28 -22.97
C GLY A 115 -1.45 -12.05 -23.25
N ASN A 116 -0.75 -12.51 -22.24
CA ASN A 116 0.58 -13.09 -22.37
C ASN A 116 0.56 -14.51 -22.94
N ASP A 117 1.53 -14.83 -23.81
CA ASP A 117 1.63 -16.11 -24.51
C ASP A 117 1.87 -17.28 -23.58
N SER A 118 2.69 -17.13 -22.54
CA SER A 118 2.98 -18.20 -21.58
C SER A 118 1.73 -18.61 -20.79
N TYR A 119 0.92 -17.64 -20.35
CA TYR A 119 -0.34 -17.88 -19.67
C TYR A 119 -1.40 -18.53 -20.58
N ARG A 120 -1.52 -18.02 -21.82
CA ARG A 120 -2.45 -18.59 -22.82
C ARG A 120 -2.07 -20.01 -23.19
N ALA A 121 -0.77 -20.28 -23.42
CA ALA A 121 -0.27 -21.62 -23.69
C ALA A 121 -0.54 -22.58 -22.52
N ALA A 122 -0.33 -22.13 -21.30
CA ALA A 122 -0.60 -22.93 -20.09
C ALA A 122 -2.10 -23.20 -19.88
N TYR A 123 -2.98 -22.28 -20.27
CA TYR A 123 -4.42 -22.43 -20.14
C TYR A 123 -5.00 -23.39 -21.20
N TYR A 124 -4.72 -23.12 -22.48
CA TYR A 124 -5.27 -23.91 -23.59
C TYR A 124 -4.55 -25.23 -23.83
N GLY A 125 -3.38 -25.41 -23.24
CA GLY A 125 -2.50 -26.55 -23.47
C GLY A 125 -1.64 -26.36 -24.73
N SER A 126 -0.43 -26.93 -24.71
CA SER A 126 0.42 -27.04 -25.89
C SER A 126 -0.15 -28.13 -26.79
N VAL A 127 -1.04 -27.76 -27.70
CA VAL A 127 -1.52 -28.68 -28.73
C VAL A 127 -0.42 -28.78 -29.76
N ASN A 128 0.28 -29.92 -29.80
CA ASN A 128 1.25 -30.34 -30.84
C ASN A 128 1.72 -29.26 -31.80
N SER A 129 2.98 -29.00 -31.81
CA SER A 129 3.94 -28.33 -32.71
C SER A 129 3.49 -27.60 -34.01
N ALA A 130 2.21 -27.50 -34.32
CA ALA A 130 1.63 -26.78 -35.46
C ALA A 130 0.35 -26.00 -35.11
N SER A 131 -0.11 -26.03 -33.85
CA SER A 131 -1.32 -25.30 -33.48
C SER A 131 -0.94 -23.96 -32.88
N THR A 132 -1.38 -22.93 -33.55
CA THR A 132 -1.29 -21.53 -33.06
C THR A 132 -1.98 -21.41 -31.71
N ILE A 133 -1.29 -20.89 -30.70
CA ILE A 133 -1.91 -20.54 -29.41
C ILE A 133 -3.11 -19.63 -29.71
N PRO A 134 -4.31 -19.93 -29.19
CA PRO A 134 -5.46 -19.05 -29.41
C PRO A 134 -5.12 -17.60 -29.00
N THR A 135 -5.45 -16.64 -29.85
CA THR A 135 -5.19 -15.22 -29.60
C THR A 135 -6.17 -14.60 -28.61
N ALA A 136 -7.16 -15.37 -28.17
CA ALA A 136 -8.13 -14.92 -27.17
C ALA A 136 -7.43 -14.55 -25.85
N VAL A 137 -7.77 -13.39 -25.33
CA VAL A 137 -7.29 -12.90 -24.03
C VAL A 137 -7.99 -13.69 -22.92
N LEU A 138 -7.24 -14.08 -21.90
CA LEU A 138 -7.78 -14.79 -20.76
C LEU A 138 -8.63 -13.88 -19.87
N ALA A 139 -9.66 -14.42 -19.25
CA ALA A 139 -10.37 -13.73 -18.18
C ALA A 139 -9.55 -13.78 -16.87
N PRO A 140 -9.78 -12.86 -15.92
CA PRO A 140 -9.03 -12.83 -14.65
C PRO A 140 -9.11 -14.14 -13.84
N ASN A 141 -10.24 -14.81 -13.87
CA ASN A 141 -10.43 -16.12 -13.24
C ASN A 141 -9.62 -17.23 -13.95
N GLU A 142 -9.46 -17.15 -15.27
CA GLU A 142 -8.69 -18.12 -16.04
C GLU A 142 -7.18 -17.97 -15.77
N VAL A 143 -6.70 -16.75 -15.58
CA VAL A 143 -5.33 -16.48 -15.10
C VAL A 143 -5.11 -17.19 -13.76
N ASN A 144 -6.05 -17.05 -12.80
CA ASN A 144 -5.93 -17.71 -11.50
C ASN A 144 -6.03 -19.25 -11.62
N VAL A 145 -6.77 -19.79 -12.59
CA VAL A 145 -6.76 -21.24 -12.89
C VAL A 145 -5.38 -21.71 -13.35
N VAL A 146 -4.72 -20.97 -14.23
CA VAL A 146 -3.33 -21.26 -14.63
C VAL A 146 -2.41 -21.21 -13.41
N ARG A 147 -2.49 -20.17 -12.62
CA ARG A 147 -1.66 -20.00 -11.42
C ARG A 147 -1.81 -21.16 -10.45
N ALA A 148 -3.05 -21.59 -10.20
CA ALA A 148 -3.31 -22.75 -9.34
C ALA A 148 -2.68 -24.06 -9.86
N ARG A 149 -2.62 -24.27 -11.19
CA ARG A 149 -1.93 -25.43 -11.79
C ARG A 149 -0.43 -25.45 -11.53
N TYR A 150 0.18 -24.26 -11.44
CA TYR A 150 1.60 -24.08 -11.17
C TYR A 150 1.91 -23.83 -9.69
N ASN A 151 0.91 -24.00 -8.81
CA ASN A 151 1.02 -23.74 -7.37
C ASN A 151 1.48 -22.31 -7.05
N LEU A 152 1.09 -21.35 -7.89
CA LEU A 152 1.30 -19.92 -7.70
C LEU A 152 0.15 -19.32 -6.90
N PRO A 153 0.42 -18.29 -6.06
CA PRO A 153 -0.63 -17.64 -5.29
C PRO A 153 -1.61 -16.85 -6.17
N PRO A 154 -2.86 -16.67 -5.75
CA PRO A 154 -3.83 -15.86 -6.50
C PRO A 154 -3.39 -14.41 -6.60
N ILE A 155 -3.78 -13.74 -7.71
CA ILE A 155 -3.53 -12.32 -7.94
C ILE A 155 -4.60 -11.50 -7.23
N THR A 156 -4.15 -10.45 -6.56
CA THR A 156 -4.97 -9.34 -6.07
C THR A 156 -4.49 -8.06 -6.72
N THR A 157 -5.40 -7.27 -7.28
CA THR A 157 -5.07 -5.97 -7.86
C THR A 157 -5.19 -4.87 -6.81
N TYR A 158 -4.25 -3.92 -6.86
CA TYR A 158 -4.20 -2.78 -5.94
C TYR A 158 -3.82 -1.52 -6.71
N ASP A 159 -4.76 -0.59 -6.83
CA ASP A 159 -4.63 0.61 -7.66
C ASP A 159 -5.00 1.89 -6.91
N VAL A 160 -4.76 1.91 -5.60
CA VAL A 160 -5.08 3.07 -4.78
C VAL A 160 -4.21 4.25 -5.17
N LYS A 161 -4.86 5.38 -5.43
CA LYS A 161 -4.24 6.68 -5.62
C LYS A 161 -4.60 7.58 -4.46
N ILE A 162 -3.66 8.38 -4.05
CA ILE A 162 -3.78 9.29 -2.93
C ILE A 162 -3.47 10.69 -3.45
N GLU A 163 -4.42 11.58 -3.29
CA GLU A 163 -4.24 13.00 -3.59
C GLU A 163 -3.37 13.63 -2.50
N LEU A 164 -2.30 14.28 -2.91
CA LEU A 164 -1.42 15.05 -2.04
C LEU A 164 -1.95 16.48 -1.88
N ASP A 165 -1.48 17.18 -0.85
CA ASP A 165 -1.80 18.59 -0.59
C ASP A 165 -1.45 19.52 -1.77
N THR A 166 -0.56 19.07 -2.65
CA THR A 166 -0.18 19.76 -3.91
C THR A 166 -1.24 19.61 -5.01
N GLY A 167 -2.31 18.83 -4.80
CA GLY A 167 -3.33 18.51 -5.78
C GLY A 167 -2.90 17.47 -6.83
N SER A 168 -1.76 16.80 -6.61
CA SER A 168 -1.29 15.71 -7.47
C SER A 168 -1.65 14.34 -6.89
N ASP A 169 -2.11 13.44 -7.76
CA ASP A 169 -2.36 12.04 -7.39
C ASP A 169 -1.07 11.22 -7.42
N VAL A 170 -0.77 10.57 -6.32
CA VAL A 170 0.34 9.60 -6.22
C VAL A 170 -0.22 8.21 -5.99
N ARG A 171 0.31 7.20 -6.66
CA ARG A 171 -0.06 5.81 -6.43
C ARG A 171 0.65 5.30 -5.19
N ALA A 172 -0.07 4.53 -4.37
CA ALA A 172 0.54 3.87 -3.21
C ALA A 172 1.55 2.80 -3.63
N LEU A 173 1.32 2.12 -4.77
CA LEU A 173 2.26 1.19 -5.39
C LEU A 173 2.47 1.54 -6.87
N PRO A 174 3.70 1.50 -7.41
CA PRO A 174 3.96 1.72 -8.83
C PRO A 174 3.26 0.68 -9.72
N GLU A 175 2.83 1.09 -10.90
CA GLU A 175 2.10 0.21 -11.84
C GLU A 175 2.91 -0.97 -12.35
N ASN A 176 4.23 -0.79 -12.44
CA ASN A 176 5.18 -1.74 -13.00
C ASN A 176 5.73 -2.73 -11.97
N MET A 177 5.14 -2.80 -10.79
CA MET A 177 5.59 -3.69 -9.72
C MET A 177 4.69 -4.91 -9.59
N PHE A 178 5.33 -6.03 -9.24
CA PHE A 178 4.68 -7.28 -8.92
C PHE A 178 5.26 -7.83 -7.61
N PHE A 179 4.40 -8.11 -6.66
CA PHE A 179 4.79 -8.54 -5.32
C PHE A 179 4.33 -9.97 -5.05
N LEU A 180 5.19 -10.77 -4.44
CA LEU A 180 4.84 -12.03 -3.81
C LEU A 180 4.92 -11.88 -2.30
N LEU A 181 3.81 -12.07 -1.61
CA LEU A 181 3.68 -11.74 -0.20
C LEU A 181 3.46 -12.99 0.65
N PRO A 182 4.06 -13.07 1.85
CA PRO A 182 3.94 -14.19 2.76
C PRO A 182 2.53 -14.33 3.36
N PRO A 183 2.19 -15.51 3.93
CA PRO A 183 0.85 -15.77 4.45
C PRO A 183 0.48 -14.96 5.70
N ASN A 184 1.45 -14.61 6.54
CA ASN A 184 1.22 -13.95 7.82
C ASN A 184 1.77 -12.52 7.81
N PRO A 185 0.98 -11.51 7.44
CA PRO A 185 1.46 -10.13 7.36
C PRO A 185 2.09 -9.63 8.66
N GLN A 186 1.46 -9.89 9.80
CA GLN A 186 1.92 -9.43 11.13
C GLN A 186 3.27 -10.00 11.56
N GLN A 187 3.67 -11.17 11.05
CA GLN A 187 4.98 -11.75 11.35
C GLN A 187 6.10 -11.22 10.45
N TRP A 188 5.72 -10.60 9.35
CA TRP A 188 6.64 -10.11 8.34
C TRP A 188 6.82 -8.59 8.39
N ALA A 189 5.72 -7.85 8.38
CA ALA A 189 5.74 -6.39 8.44
C ALA A 189 4.44 -5.86 9.06
N GLU A 190 4.55 -4.82 9.86
CA GLU A 190 3.40 -4.15 10.43
C GLU A 190 3.68 -2.66 10.65
N THR A 191 2.63 -1.86 10.75
CA THR A 191 2.76 -0.48 11.19
C THR A 191 2.73 -0.44 12.71
N GLN A 192 3.85 -0.06 13.32
CA GLN A 192 3.92 0.15 14.76
C GLN A 192 3.45 1.55 15.11
N TYR A 193 2.59 1.64 16.12
CA TYR A 193 2.05 2.88 16.62
C TYR A 193 2.66 3.22 17.96
N GLY A 194 3.12 4.47 18.10
CA GLY A 194 3.64 5.05 19.33
C GLY A 194 2.66 6.02 19.98
N LEU A 195 3.01 6.51 21.15
CA LEU A 195 2.29 7.58 21.81
C LEU A 195 2.74 8.93 21.22
N THR A 196 1.77 9.75 20.80
CA THR A 196 2.03 11.14 20.45
C THR A 196 2.17 11.99 21.70
N ALA A 197 2.83 13.16 21.62
CA ALA A 197 2.89 14.11 22.73
C ALA A 197 1.48 14.55 23.16
N ASP A 198 0.58 14.76 22.18
CA ASP A 198 -0.82 15.13 22.46
C ASP A 198 -1.55 13.98 23.18
N GLY A 199 -1.31 12.71 22.80
CA GLY A 199 -1.86 11.53 23.47
C GLY A 199 -1.35 11.36 24.91
N LEU A 200 -0.08 11.70 25.15
CA LEU A 200 0.50 11.67 26.50
C LEU A 200 -0.14 12.71 27.43
N ILE A 201 -0.34 13.94 26.95
CA ILE A 201 -1.01 15.01 27.69
C ILE A 201 -2.45 14.61 28.02
N LEU A 202 -3.17 13.99 27.09
CA LEU A 202 -4.52 13.48 27.30
C LEU A 202 -4.58 12.40 28.37
N SER A 203 -3.61 11.47 28.39
CA SER A 203 -3.55 10.38 29.36
C SER A 203 -3.29 10.87 30.78
N GLN A 204 -2.69 12.06 30.92
CA GLN A 204 -2.38 12.69 32.22
C GLN A 204 -3.51 13.58 32.78
N GLY A 205 -4.72 13.51 32.22
CA GLY A 205 -5.87 14.30 32.65
C GLY A 205 -5.91 15.71 32.08
N GLY A 206 -5.33 15.89 30.88
CA GLY A 206 -5.26 17.15 30.20
C GLY A 206 -6.58 17.71 29.70
N ASN A 207 -6.51 18.87 29.12
CA ASN A 207 -7.55 19.80 28.73
C ASN A 207 -8.83 19.15 28.14
N PRO A 208 -10.04 19.43 28.72
CA PRO A 208 -11.31 18.89 28.22
C PRO A 208 -11.73 19.36 26.82
N SER A 209 -10.94 20.24 26.20
CA SER A 209 -11.14 20.72 24.83
C SER A 209 -10.58 19.81 23.74
N ILE A 210 -10.08 18.63 24.10
CA ILE A 210 -9.47 17.71 23.13
C ILE A 210 -10.45 16.62 22.76
N GLU A 211 -10.95 16.68 21.55
CA GLU A 211 -11.73 15.60 20.94
C GLU A 211 -10.79 14.52 20.43
N ARG A 212 -11.10 13.26 20.72
CA ARG A 212 -10.29 12.09 20.38
C ARG A 212 -11.05 11.20 19.43
N GLU A 213 -10.43 10.78 18.35
CA GLU A 213 -10.85 9.59 17.61
C GLU A 213 -10.00 8.38 18.00
N GLU A 214 -10.65 7.23 18.17
CA GLU A 214 -10.01 5.99 18.60
C GLU A 214 -9.35 5.24 17.42
N ALA A 215 -8.22 5.77 16.95
CA ALA A 215 -7.32 4.97 16.13
C ALA A 215 -6.00 4.81 16.90
N PRO A 216 -5.42 3.61 16.98
CA PRO A 216 -4.15 3.43 17.67
C PRO A 216 -3.09 4.40 17.15
N GLY A 217 -2.45 5.17 18.05
CA GLY A 217 -1.39 6.11 17.69
C GLY A 217 -1.79 7.34 16.90
N ILE A 218 -3.06 7.57 16.60
CA ILE A 218 -3.58 8.77 15.96
C ILE A 218 -4.41 9.55 16.97
N VAL A 219 -4.12 10.83 17.12
CA VAL A 219 -4.83 11.74 18.02
C VAL A 219 -5.23 12.98 17.24
N VAL A 220 -6.50 13.31 17.25
CA VAL A 220 -6.99 14.59 16.71
C VAL A 220 -7.35 15.49 17.87
N THR A 221 -6.76 16.67 17.90
CA THR A 221 -6.97 17.69 18.91
C THR A 221 -7.69 18.88 18.32
N ARG A 222 -8.58 19.48 19.09
CA ARG A 222 -9.27 20.72 18.76
C ARG A 222 -8.88 21.79 19.76
N GLY A 223 -8.56 22.97 19.29
CA GLY A 223 -8.25 24.11 20.11
C GLY A 223 -9.07 25.33 19.74
N TYR A 224 -9.26 26.22 20.70
CA TYR A 224 -9.90 27.50 20.54
C TYR A 224 -8.89 28.60 20.82
N GLN A 225 -8.89 29.65 20.02
CA GLN A 225 -8.09 30.85 20.22
C GLN A 225 -9.02 32.06 20.30
N ASP A 226 -8.80 32.92 21.31
CA ASP A 226 -9.71 34.05 21.61
C ASP A 226 -9.45 35.28 20.72
N ASP A 227 -8.20 35.50 20.29
CA ASP A 227 -7.81 36.68 19.50
C ASP A 227 -6.83 36.35 18.36
N PRO A 228 -7.23 36.43 17.09
CA PRO A 228 -8.62 36.50 16.62
C PRO A 228 -9.42 35.22 16.97
N PRO A 229 -10.73 35.30 17.19
CA PRO A 229 -11.52 34.11 17.54
C PRO A 229 -11.47 33.09 16.40
N GLN A 230 -10.86 31.94 16.67
CA GLN A 230 -10.77 30.84 15.72
C GLN A 230 -10.78 29.50 16.42
N VAL A 231 -11.30 28.51 15.72
CA VAL A 231 -11.21 27.09 16.09
C VAL A 231 -10.28 26.41 15.11
N TRP A 232 -9.34 25.65 15.63
CA TRP A 232 -8.44 24.86 14.82
C TRP A 232 -8.51 23.39 15.22
N THR A 233 -8.29 22.53 14.24
CA THR A 233 -8.19 21.07 14.39
C THR A 233 -6.80 20.65 13.96
N LYS A 234 -6.18 19.74 14.72
CA LYS A 234 -4.85 19.21 14.44
C LYS A 234 -4.87 17.70 14.58
N GLY A 235 -4.51 17.00 13.52
CA GLY A 235 -4.23 15.56 13.56
C GLY A 235 -2.74 15.33 13.83
N SER A 236 -2.42 14.44 14.77
CA SER A 236 -1.06 13.97 15.00
C SER A 236 -1.01 12.45 15.07
N ALA A 237 0.07 11.87 14.56
CA ALA A 237 0.31 10.44 14.62
C ALA A 237 1.79 10.16 14.90
N ALA A 238 2.03 9.11 15.67
CA ALA A 238 3.34 8.48 15.81
C ALA A 238 3.21 7.06 15.29
N ALA A 239 3.62 6.84 14.06
CA ALA A 239 3.53 5.54 13.41
C ALA A 239 4.74 5.32 12.50
N LEU A 240 5.24 4.09 12.49
CA LEU A 240 6.36 3.67 11.68
C LEU A 240 6.04 2.30 11.04
N PRO A 241 6.07 2.18 9.71
CA PRO A 241 6.03 0.87 9.08
C PRO A 241 7.35 0.15 9.33
N VAL A 242 7.28 -1.07 9.84
CA VAL A 242 8.43 -1.89 10.22
C VAL A 242 8.36 -3.22 9.49
N MET A 243 9.50 -3.64 8.94
CA MET A 243 9.67 -4.95 8.31
C MET A 243 10.59 -5.81 9.19
N TYR A 244 10.04 -6.89 9.75
CA TYR A 244 10.79 -7.77 10.67
C TYR A 244 11.65 -8.78 9.94
N VAL A 245 11.17 -9.26 8.80
CA VAL A 245 11.81 -10.31 8.01
C VAL A 245 11.85 -9.90 6.54
N PRO A 246 12.93 -9.22 6.11
CA PRO A 246 12.98 -8.58 4.80
C PRO A 246 13.18 -9.56 3.61
N ASP A 247 13.54 -10.82 3.86
CA ASP A 247 13.91 -11.81 2.84
C ASP A 247 12.77 -12.77 2.44
N ILE A 248 11.54 -12.58 2.98
CA ILE A 248 10.42 -13.50 2.72
C ILE A 248 9.35 -12.95 1.77
N HIS A 249 9.64 -11.86 1.10
CA HIS A 249 8.78 -11.30 0.04
C HIS A 249 9.57 -11.04 -1.23
N ILE A 250 8.89 -10.87 -2.35
CA ILE A 250 9.47 -10.40 -3.61
C ILE A 250 8.80 -9.09 -3.99
N ALA A 251 9.63 -8.13 -4.44
CA ALA A 251 9.22 -6.87 -5.05
C ALA A 251 9.87 -6.76 -6.43
N ALA A 252 9.21 -7.29 -7.45
CA ALA A 252 9.75 -7.36 -8.80
C ALA A 252 9.32 -6.18 -9.67
N THR A 253 10.27 -5.61 -10.42
CA THR A 253 9.98 -4.65 -11.50
C THR A 253 9.73 -5.43 -12.78
N VAL A 254 8.54 -5.29 -13.38
CA VAL A 254 8.11 -6.15 -14.49
C VAL A 254 8.03 -5.46 -15.85
N TRP A 255 8.12 -4.14 -15.93
CA TRP A 255 8.25 -3.36 -17.17
C TRP A 255 8.72 -1.92 -16.92
#